data_8d989f9a4688f713918a8f6adac4e29c
#
_entry.id   8d989f9a4688f713918a8f6adac4e29c
#
_cell.length_a   1.000
_cell.length_b   1.000
_cell.length_c   1.000
_cell.angle_alpha   90.00
_cell.angle_beta   90.00
_cell.angle_gamma   90.00
#
_symmetry.space_group_name_H-M   'P 1'
#
loop_
_entity.id
_entity.type
_entity.pdbx_description
1 polymer ?
#
loop_
_entity_poly.entity_id
_entity_poly.type
_entity_poly.pdbx_seq_one_letter_code
_entity_poly.pdbx_strand_id
1 'polypeptide(L)'
;MPSGATKKKQRQCYSGKKKQHTVKGQVVLDSNLRIVCTAIAMTNTHDFKLFKQSRLPIKKETLVCVDTGYLGLAKLHENTEMPKKKTKLNPLSKEDKKVNKKKSSKRIPIEHVNAKIKAFKIVAQKYRNRRKRFGLRFNLICALINWDRGFSIA
;
A
#
# COMPACT_ATOMS: atom_id res chain seq x y z
N MET A 1 -11.86 -19.50 -19.20
CA MET A 1 -11.87 -19.90 -17.77
C MET A 1 -10.44 -20.07 -17.31
N PRO A 2 -9.99 -19.53 -16.18
CA PRO A 2 -8.64 -19.84 -15.68
C PRO A 2 -8.68 -21.24 -15.08
N SER A 3 -8.15 -22.19 -15.84
CA SER A 3 -7.95 -23.56 -15.43
C SER A 3 -7.01 -23.66 -14.23
N GLY A 4 -7.40 -24.38 -13.18
CA GLY A 4 -6.50 -24.96 -12.20
C GLY A 4 -6.33 -24.27 -10.85
N ALA A 5 -7.07 -23.23 -10.50
CA ALA A 5 -7.04 -22.73 -9.13
C ALA A 5 -8.17 -23.37 -8.31
N THR A 6 -7.83 -24.10 -7.25
CA THR A 6 -8.81 -24.66 -6.31
C THR A 6 -9.73 -23.56 -5.77
N LYS A 7 -11.01 -23.87 -5.49
CA LYS A 7 -12.02 -22.95 -4.91
C LYS A 7 -11.44 -22.16 -3.69
N LYS A 8 -10.57 -22.78 -2.90
CA LYS A 8 -9.90 -22.18 -1.75
C LYS A 8 -8.95 -21.03 -2.14
N LYS A 9 -8.16 -21.18 -3.21
CA LYS A 9 -7.27 -20.12 -3.75
C LYS A 9 -8.05 -18.98 -4.39
N GLN A 10 -9.21 -19.25 -5.00
CA GLN A 10 -10.08 -18.22 -5.58
C GLN A 10 -10.66 -17.31 -4.51
N ARG A 11 -11.11 -17.84 -3.37
CA ARG A 11 -11.62 -17.06 -2.24
C ARG A 11 -10.58 -16.09 -1.66
N GLN A 12 -9.29 -16.44 -1.64
CA GLN A 12 -8.22 -15.59 -1.14
C GLN A 12 -8.02 -14.29 -1.95
N CYS A 13 -8.38 -14.31 -3.20
CA CYS A 13 -8.24 -13.15 -4.09
C CYS A 13 -9.52 -12.33 -4.25
N TYR A 14 -10.63 -12.78 -3.67
CA TYR A 14 -11.93 -12.13 -3.84
C TYR A 14 -12.08 -10.97 -2.84
N SER A 15 -12.37 -9.78 -3.36
CA SER A 15 -12.70 -8.60 -2.57
C SER A 15 -14.22 -8.46 -2.46
N GLY A 16 -14.78 -8.66 -1.27
CA GLY A 16 -16.21 -8.46 -1.02
C GLY A 16 -16.66 -7.01 -1.31
N LYS A 17 -15.81 -6.02 -1.03
CA LYS A 17 -16.08 -4.61 -1.30
C LYS A 17 -16.18 -4.30 -2.81
N LYS A 18 -15.31 -4.91 -3.63
CA LYS A 18 -15.26 -4.68 -5.08
C LYS A 18 -16.01 -5.74 -5.89
N LYS A 19 -16.54 -6.78 -5.23
CA LYS A 19 -17.22 -7.93 -5.85
C LYS A 19 -16.41 -8.56 -7.00
N GLN A 20 -15.08 -8.55 -6.91
CA GLN A 20 -14.17 -9.09 -7.93
C GLN A 20 -12.85 -9.57 -7.32
N HIS A 21 -12.12 -10.38 -8.09
CA HIS A 21 -10.77 -10.78 -7.70
C HIS A 21 -9.79 -9.62 -7.88
N THR A 22 -9.10 -9.26 -6.80
CA THR A 22 -8.12 -8.16 -6.80
C THR A 22 -6.80 -8.61 -6.18
N VAL A 23 -5.76 -7.85 -6.48
CA VAL A 23 -4.43 -7.97 -5.88
C VAL A 23 -4.15 -6.69 -5.11
N LYS A 24 -3.55 -6.81 -3.96
CA LYS A 24 -3.14 -5.68 -3.13
C LYS A 24 -1.69 -5.35 -3.44
N GLY A 25 -1.41 -4.11 -3.82
CA GLY A 25 -0.06 -3.56 -3.93
C GLY A 25 0.22 -2.61 -2.77
N GLN A 26 1.39 -2.74 -2.18
CA GLN A 26 1.94 -1.81 -1.21
C GLN A 26 3.09 -1.06 -1.88
N VAL A 27 3.18 0.24 -1.63
CA VAL A 27 4.26 1.11 -2.09
C VAL A 27 4.79 1.88 -0.89
N VAL A 28 6.09 1.96 -0.74
CA VAL A 28 6.77 2.76 0.27
C VAL A 28 7.58 3.84 -0.44
N LEU A 29 7.40 5.07 0.02
CA LEU A 29 8.13 6.24 -0.49
C LEU A 29 9.13 6.73 0.57
N ASP A 30 10.25 7.25 0.12
CA ASP A 30 11.13 8.06 0.95
C ASP A 30 10.66 9.54 1.04
N SER A 31 11.42 10.38 1.74
CA SER A 31 11.15 11.81 1.88
C SER A 31 11.17 12.58 0.56
N ASN A 32 11.89 12.09 -0.44
CA ASN A 32 11.97 12.65 -1.79
C ASN A 32 10.87 12.12 -2.70
N LEU A 33 9.94 11.32 -2.15
CA LEU A 33 8.86 10.67 -2.88
C LEU A 33 9.34 9.63 -3.91
N ARG A 34 10.56 9.10 -3.76
CA ARG A 34 11.06 7.96 -4.52
C ARG A 34 10.39 6.70 -4.01
N ILE A 35 9.97 5.83 -4.89
CA ILE A 35 9.47 4.50 -4.54
C ILE A 35 10.69 3.63 -4.17
N VAL A 36 10.83 3.31 -2.90
CA VAL A 36 11.97 2.54 -2.36
C VAL A 36 11.63 1.07 -2.12
N CYS A 37 10.35 0.75 -1.93
CA CYS A 37 9.92 -0.63 -1.75
C CYS A 37 8.52 -0.84 -2.29
N THR A 38 8.30 -2.02 -2.86
CA THR A 38 7.00 -2.51 -3.30
C THR A 38 6.75 -3.90 -2.74
N ALA A 39 5.50 -4.20 -2.42
CA ALA A 39 5.10 -5.54 -2.05
C ALA A 39 3.71 -5.86 -2.61
N ILE A 40 3.47 -7.13 -2.90
CA ILE A 40 2.21 -7.59 -3.48
C ILE A 40 1.68 -8.76 -2.69
N ALA A 41 0.37 -8.71 -2.42
CA ALA A 41 -0.32 -9.80 -1.75
C ALA A 41 -1.72 -10.02 -2.33
N MET A 42 -2.34 -11.11 -1.90
CA MET A 42 -3.74 -11.36 -2.13
C MET A 42 -4.61 -10.35 -1.36
N THR A 43 -5.78 -10.04 -1.88
CA THR A 43 -6.68 -8.99 -1.36
C THR A 43 -7.01 -9.12 0.12
N ASN A 44 -7.16 -10.34 0.62
CA ASN A 44 -7.50 -10.61 2.01
C ASN A 44 -6.30 -10.49 2.99
N THR A 45 -5.09 -10.24 2.48
CA THR A 45 -3.92 -10.00 3.34
C THR A 45 -4.06 -8.64 4.01
N HIS A 46 -3.92 -8.60 5.33
CA HIS A 46 -3.93 -7.35 6.10
C HIS A 46 -2.71 -6.49 5.75
N ASP A 47 -2.84 -5.15 5.69
CA ASP A 47 -1.77 -4.23 5.29
C ASP A 47 -0.53 -4.39 6.16
N PHE A 48 -0.71 -4.46 7.47
CA PHE A 48 0.39 -4.68 8.41
C PHE A 48 1.10 -6.04 8.20
N LYS A 49 0.36 -7.11 7.83
CA LYS A 49 0.97 -8.40 7.50
C LYS A 49 1.82 -8.30 6.25
N LEU A 50 1.32 -7.60 5.23
CA LEU A 50 2.06 -7.36 3.99
C LEU A 50 3.34 -6.56 4.25
N PHE A 51 3.26 -5.54 5.09
CA PHE A 51 4.43 -4.76 5.50
C PHE A 51 5.50 -5.63 6.19
N LYS A 52 5.10 -6.49 7.14
CA LYS A 52 6.04 -7.44 7.77
C LYS A 52 6.70 -8.38 6.76
N GLN A 53 5.94 -8.84 5.77
CA GLN A 53 6.46 -9.73 4.72
C GLN A 53 7.44 -9.03 3.78
N SER A 54 7.34 -7.71 3.61
CA SER A 54 8.27 -6.94 2.78
C SER A 54 9.69 -6.87 3.35
N ARG A 55 9.85 -7.12 4.67
CA ARG A 55 11.14 -7.12 5.40
C ARG A 55 11.96 -5.86 5.13
N LEU A 56 11.29 -4.72 4.93
CA LEU A 56 11.96 -3.45 4.67
C LEU A 56 12.78 -3.05 5.89
N PRO A 57 14.11 -2.89 5.77
CA PRO A 57 14.93 -2.40 6.85
C PRO A 57 14.68 -0.91 7.05
N ILE A 58 14.15 -0.53 8.22
CA ILE A 58 13.90 0.86 8.58
C ILE A 58 14.75 1.19 9.79
N LYS A 59 15.55 2.25 9.70
CA LYS A 59 16.35 2.74 10.83
C LYS A 59 15.41 3.26 11.94
N LYS A 60 15.77 3.06 13.20
CA LYS A 60 14.94 3.45 14.35
C LYS A 60 14.57 4.94 14.37
N GLU A 61 15.47 5.78 13.89
CA GLU A 61 15.30 7.24 13.85
C GLU A 61 14.35 7.70 12.74
N THR A 62 14.04 6.83 11.76
CA THR A 62 13.21 7.20 10.60
C THR A 62 11.75 7.37 11.01
N LEU A 63 11.17 8.53 10.74
CA LEU A 63 9.74 8.74 10.90
C LEU A 63 8.96 7.99 9.81
N VAL A 64 8.05 7.09 10.22
CA VAL A 64 7.22 6.30 9.32
C VAL A 64 5.77 6.77 9.39
N CYS A 65 5.28 7.39 8.31
CA CYS A 65 3.90 7.84 8.20
C CYS A 65 3.03 6.77 7.56
N VAL A 66 2.03 6.28 8.28
CA VAL A 66 1.17 5.19 7.80
C VAL A 66 -0.32 5.47 7.97
N ASP A 67 -1.12 4.66 7.31
CA ASP A 67 -2.58 4.66 7.46
C ASP A 67 -3.04 3.78 8.64
N THR A 68 -4.28 3.94 9.03
CA THR A 68 -4.95 3.13 10.06
C THR A 68 -4.98 1.62 9.73
N GLY A 69 -4.76 1.23 8.48
CA GLY A 69 -4.57 -0.16 8.07
C GLY A 69 -3.32 -0.83 8.64
N TYR A 70 -2.37 -0.05 9.16
CA TYR A 70 -1.10 -0.52 9.73
C TYR A 70 -1.12 -0.55 11.27
N LEU A 71 -2.29 -0.71 11.88
CA LEU A 71 -2.41 -0.90 13.32
C LEU A 71 -1.47 -2.00 13.81
N GLY A 72 -0.65 -1.67 14.81
CA GLY A 72 0.39 -2.55 15.35
C GLY A 72 1.81 -2.22 14.87
N LEU A 73 2.00 -1.36 13.84
CA LEU A 73 3.33 -0.93 13.42
C LEU A 73 4.04 -0.16 14.52
N ALA A 74 3.34 0.71 15.26
CA ALA A 74 3.89 1.46 16.39
C ALA A 74 4.46 0.57 17.51
N LYS A 75 4.05 -0.70 17.60
CA LYS A 75 4.65 -1.68 18.52
C LYS A 75 6.00 -2.22 18.04
N LEU A 76 6.30 -2.10 16.75
CA LEU A 76 7.54 -2.59 16.13
C LEU A 76 8.51 -1.44 15.82
N HIS A 77 7.98 -0.25 15.60
CA HIS A 77 8.74 0.94 15.23
C HIS A 77 8.17 2.13 15.98
N GLU A 78 8.89 2.61 16.99
CA GLU A 78 8.43 3.66 17.91
C GLU A 78 8.14 4.98 17.18
N ASN A 79 9.00 5.34 16.20
CA ASN A 79 8.85 6.57 15.44
C ASN A 79 7.83 6.41 14.30
N THR A 80 6.58 6.07 14.66
CA THR A 80 5.48 5.87 13.72
C THR A 80 4.40 6.93 13.91
N GLU A 81 4.05 7.64 12.84
CA GLU A 81 2.96 8.59 12.79
C GLU A 81 1.73 7.98 12.09
N MET A 82 0.64 7.86 12.84
CA MET A 82 -0.63 7.30 12.35
C MET A 82 -1.82 8.17 12.78
N PRO A 83 -2.86 8.35 11.93
CA PRO A 83 -4.08 9.01 12.34
C PRO A 83 -4.81 8.22 13.43
N LYS A 84 -5.41 8.93 14.39
CA LYS A 84 -6.24 8.33 15.43
C LYS A 84 -7.52 7.78 14.82
N LYS A 85 -7.81 6.51 15.10
CA LYS A 85 -9.00 5.83 14.57
C LYS A 85 -10.25 6.23 15.38
N LYS A 86 -11.32 6.59 14.69
CA LYS A 86 -12.64 6.77 15.31
C LYS A 86 -13.19 5.39 15.71
N THR A 87 -13.65 5.26 16.96
CA THR A 87 -14.40 4.08 17.43
C THR A 87 -15.79 4.53 17.94
N LYS A 88 -16.71 3.57 18.10
CA LYS A 88 -18.04 3.87 18.65
C LYS A 88 -17.95 4.41 20.08
N LEU A 89 -17.01 3.88 20.88
CA LEU A 89 -16.81 4.26 22.29
C LEU A 89 -16.00 5.56 22.46
N ASN A 90 -15.08 5.85 21.51
CA ASN A 90 -14.23 7.05 21.54
C ASN A 90 -14.41 7.84 20.23
N PRO A 91 -15.37 8.76 20.15
CA PRO A 91 -15.51 9.69 19.04
C PRO A 91 -14.32 10.66 19.01
N LEU A 92 -13.91 11.08 17.81
CA LEU A 92 -12.80 12.04 17.66
C LEU A 92 -13.22 13.43 18.13
N SER A 93 -12.39 14.04 18.99
CA SER A 93 -12.54 15.45 19.38
C SER A 93 -12.27 16.40 18.21
N LYS A 94 -12.56 17.69 18.38
CA LYS A 94 -12.23 18.72 17.37
C LYS A 94 -10.71 18.81 17.17
N GLU A 95 -9.93 18.69 18.24
CA GLU A 95 -8.46 18.68 18.23
C GLU A 95 -7.94 17.44 17.50
N ASP A 96 -8.47 16.24 17.80
CA ASP A 96 -8.12 14.99 17.11
C ASP A 96 -8.35 15.09 15.60
N LYS A 97 -9.45 15.72 15.18
CA LYS A 97 -9.75 15.94 13.76
C LYS A 97 -8.73 16.86 13.10
N LYS A 98 -8.32 17.97 13.78
CA LYS A 98 -7.26 18.87 13.27
C LYS A 98 -5.92 18.15 13.14
N VAL A 99 -5.53 17.37 14.16
CA VAL A 99 -4.29 16.56 14.13
C VAL A 99 -4.35 15.51 13.02
N ASN A 100 -5.46 14.80 12.90
CA ASN A 100 -5.65 13.81 11.83
C ASN A 100 -5.59 14.46 10.44
N LYS A 101 -6.13 15.67 10.26
CA LYS A 101 -6.04 16.44 9.00
C LYS A 101 -4.57 16.72 8.65
N LYS A 102 -3.76 17.19 9.61
CA LYS A 102 -2.31 17.43 9.41
C LYS A 102 -1.58 16.14 9.04
N LYS A 103 -1.86 15.02 9.74
CA LYS A 103 -1.26 13.71 9.43
C LYS A 103 -1.68 13.20 8.05
N SER A 104 -2.95 13.38 7.67
CA SER A 104 -3.45 13.01 6.35
C SER A 104 -2.82 13.83 5.23
N SER A 105 -2.57 15.12 5.45
CA SER A 105 -1.89 15.99 4.46
C SER A 105 -0.49 15.48 4.11
N LYS A 106 0.25 14.95 5.08
CA LYS A 106 1.57 14.33 4.83
C LYS A 106 1.48 13.09 3.91
N ARG A 107 0.30 12.50 3.76
CA ARG A 107 0.07 11.32 2.92
C ARG A 107 -0.42 11.64 1.50
N ILE A 108 -0.80 12.88 1.22
CA ILE A 108 -1.22 13.31 -0.11
C ILE A 108 -0.21 12.90 -1.20
N PRO A 109 1.11 13.06 -1.02
CA PRO A 109 2.08 12.66 -2.02
C PRO A 109 2.03 11.18 -2.40
N ILE A 110 1.76 10.26 -1.46
CA ILE A 110 1.62 8.84 -1.78
C ILE A 110 0.35 8.57 -2.59
N GLU A 111 -0.70 9.34 -2.38
CA GLU A 111 -1.94 9.25 -3.16
C GLU A 111 -1.69 9.68 -4.62
N HIS A 112 -0.89 10.73 -4.84
CA HIS A 112 -0.47 11.15 -6.19
C HIS A 112 0.38 10.06 -6.88
N VAL A 113 1.33 9.44 -6.18
CA VAL A 113 2.11 8.33 -6.74
C VAL A 113 1.19 7.14 -7.05
N ASN A 114 0.28 6.79 -6.16
CA ASN A 114 -0.70 5.74 -6.39
C ASN A 114 -1.63 6.04 -7.59
N ALA A 115 -2.00 7.30 -7.80
CA ALA A 115 -2.77 7.72 -8.98
C ALA A 115 -1.95 7.52 -10.27
N LYS A 116 -0.67 7.92 -10.30
CA LYS A 116 0.23 7.63 -11.43
C LYS A 116 0.37 6.13 -11.71
N ILE A 117 0.53 5.30 -10.69
CA ILE A 117 0.58 3.83 -10.85
C ILE A 117 -0.72 3.31 -11.48
N LYS A 118 -1.87 3.81 -11.03
CA LYS A 118 -3.19 3.40 -11.54
C LYS A 118 -3.51 3.94 -12.94
N ALA A 119 -2.80 4.94 -13.46
CA ALA A 119 -2.92 5.38 -14.85
C ALA A 119 -2.55 4.25 -15.82
N PHE A 120 -1.68 3.33 -15.41
CA PHE A 120 -1.40 2.12 -16.18
C PHE A 120 -2.56 1.14 -16.09
N LYS A 121 -3.27 0.94 -17.20
CA LYS A 121 -4.46 0.07 -17.30
C LYS A 121 -4.21 -1.36 -16.78
N ILE A 122 -2.99 -1.87 -16.91
CA ILE A 122 -2.60 -3.20 -16.42
C ILE A 122 -2.72 -3.34 -14.89
N VAL A 123 -2.61 -2.23 -14.14
CA VAL A 123 -2.79 -2.18 -12.68
C VAL A 123 -4.23 -1.85 -12.32
N ALA A 124 -4.86 -0.92 -13.02
CA ALA A 124 -6.18 -0.39 -12.68
C ALA A 124 -7.33 -1.30 -13.11
N GLN A 125 -7.21 -1.96 -14.25
CA GLN A 125 -8.28 -2.78 -14.84
C GLN A 125 -8.22 -4.23 -14.38
N LYS A 126 -9.28 -4.99 -14.70
CA LYS A 126 -9.35 -6.43 -14.46
C LYS A 126 -8.20 -7.13 -15.20
N TYR A 127 -7.29 -7.70 -14.41
CA TYR A 127 -6.11 -8.38 -14.95
C TYR A 127 -6.51 -9.68 -15.64
N ARG A 128 -6.28 -9.78 -16.95
CA ARG A 128 -6.68 -10.92 -17.80
C ARG A 128 -5.56 -11.95 -17.97
N ASN A 129 -4.30 -11.58 -17.72
CA ASN A 129 -3.15 -12.45 -17.89
C ASN A 129 -2.89 -13.33 -16.66
N ARG A 130 -2.02 -14.33 -16.81
CA ARG A 130 -1.59 -15.18 -15.70
C ARG A 130 -0.92 -14.33 -14.61
N ARG A 131 -1.32 -14.51 -13.36
CA ARG A 131 -0.85 -13.71 -12.19
C ARG A 131 0.65 -13.84 -11.92
N LYS A 132 1.30 -14.91 -12.42
CA LYS A 132 2.69 -15.24 -12.13
C LYS A 132 3.67 -14.09 -12.36
N ARG A 133 3.39 -13.18 -13.30
CA ARG A 133 4.26 -12.05 -13.65
C ARG A 133 3.69 -10.68 -13.24
N PHE A 134 2.63 -10.63 -12.45
CA PHE A 134 2.03 -9.36 -12.06
C PHE A 134 2.99 -8.52 -11.20
N GLY A 135 3.72 -9.15 -10.26
CA GLY A 135 4.71 -8.48 -9.43
C GLY A 135 5.81 -7.81 -10.24
N LEU A 136 6.37 -8.53 -11.21
CA LEU A 136 7.39 -7.96 -12.10
C LEU A 136 6.89 -6.73 -12.85
N ARG A 137 5.68 -6.79 -13.40
CA ARG A 137 5.07 -5.65 -14.11
C ARG A 137 4.79 -4.47 -13.20
N PHE A 138 4.33 -4.74 -11.99
CA PHE A 138 4.11 -3.71 -10.98
C PHE A 138 5.41 -3.00 -10.60
N ASN A 139 6.49 -3.76 -10.38
CA ASN A 139 7.82 -3.22 -10.08
C ASN A 139 8.37 -2.40 -11.26
N LEU A 140 8.20 -2.88 -12.49
CA LEU A 140 8.61 -2.14 -13.68
C LEU A 140 7.89 -0.79 -13.79
N ILE A 141 6.57 -0.75 -13.54
CA ILE A 141 5.80 0.49 -13.53
C ILE A 141 6.31 1.43 -12.45
N CYS A 142 6.60 0.92 -11.26
CA CYS A 142 7.16 1.73 -10.17
C CYS A 142 8.55 2.29 -10.53
N ALA A 143 9.38 1.52 -11.21
CA ALA A 143 10.70 1.97 -11.70
C ALA A 143 10.56 3.06 -12.79
N LEU A 144 9.64 2.90 -13.73
CA LEU A 144 9.34 3.91 -14.75
C LEU A 144 8.84 5.23 -14.12
N ILE A 145 8.01 5.15 -13.07
CA ILE A 145 7.55 6.34 -12.34
C ILE A 145 8.71 7.03 -11.62
N ASN A 146 9.63 6.27 -11.03
CA ASN A 146 10.83 6.84 -10.44
C ASN A 146 11.67 7.56 -11.50
N TRP A 147 11.88 6.93 -12.65
CA TRP A 147 12.64 7.56 -13.75
C TRP A 147 11.97 8.82 -14.27
N ASP A 148 10.65 8.78 -14.57
CA ASP A 148 9.88 9.97 -15.00
C ASP A 148 10.04 11.15 -14.03
N ARG A 149 10.33 10.86 -12.76
CA ARG A 149 10.57 11.87 -11.72
C ARG A 149 12.04 12.24 -11.54
N GLY A 150 12.94 11.80 -12.40
CA GLY A 150 14.37 12.09 -12.36
C GLY A 150 15.18 11.25 -11.39
N PHE A 151 14.64 10.15 -10.86
CA PHE A 151 15.40 9.22 -10.02
C PHE A 151 16.07 8.16 -10.90
N SER A 152 17.38 8.27 -11.09
CA SER A 152 18.16 7.22 -11.75
C SER A 152 18.27 5.97 -10.87
N ILE A 153 18.42 4.81 -11.53
CA ILE A 153 18.82 3.57 -10.86
C ILE A 153 20.33 3.66 -10.66
N ALA A 154 20.77 3.72 -9.41
CA ALA A 154 22.19 3.60 -9.08
C ALA A 154 22.62 2.14 -9.21
#